data_b18cb0ae4d90a58b793b2ddb03cbefdc
#
_entry.id   b18cb0ae4d90a58b793b2ddb03cbefdc
#
_cell.length_a   1.000
_cell.length_b   1.000
_cell.length_c   1.000
_cell.angle_alpha   90.00
_cell.angle_beta   90.00
_cell.angle_gamma   90.00
#
_symmetry.space_group_name_H-M   'P 1'
#
loop_
_entity.id
_entity.type
_entity.pdbx_description
1 polymer ?
#
loop_
_entity_poly.entity_id
_entity_poly.type
_entity_poly.pdbx_seq_one_letter_code
_entity_poly.pdbx_strand_id
1 'polypeptide(L)'
;VKLVFPNPKTSGNARYSYLGAWLYAHEKFKGDDAQTRAFVGKLLKNVESFPTGGRGATVAFAQNNQGDALLTFESEVNNIAQGDEFKAQGFEVVVPPVSVLAEFPVAVVDKVADEKGTRKVAEAYLQFQYSPAIQKLLTDFNYRVHDAEAVKASASRFPAIRLINPQDVLGSWDQITKTHFAANGVLDQLLGAGR
;
A
#
# COMPACT_ATOMS: atom_id res chain seq x y z
N VAL A 1 20.41 -0.29 7.44
CA VAL A 1 19.55 -0.18 6.25
C VAL A 1 18.70 1.06 6.39
N LYS A 2 18.82 2.00 5.47
CA LYS A 2 18.03 3.22 5.39
C LYS A 2 16.82 2.98 4.50
N LEU A 3 15.65 3.36 4.97
CA LEU A 3 14.41 3.13 4.26
C LEU A 3 13.88 4.42 3.62
N VAL A 4 13.27 4.28 2.46
CA VAL A 4 12.37 5.27 1.90
C VAL A 4 10.95 4.76 2.07
N PHE A 5 10.09 5.60 2.65
CA PHE A 5 8.76 5.21 3.06
C PHE A 5 7.81 6.39 2.85
N PRO A 6 6.73 6.26 2.07
CA PRO A 6 5.79 7.37 1.89
C PRO A 6 5.21 7.81 3.23
N ASN A 7 4.85 9.08 3.35
CA ASN A 7 4.36 9.63 4.62
C ASN A 7 2.95 9.11 4.95
N PRO A 8 2.75 8.35 6.05
CA PRO A 8 1.44 7.80 6.42
C PRO A 8 0.39 8.86 6.81
N LYS A 9 0.80 10.10 7.07
CA LYS A 9 -0.13 11.19 7.32
C LYS A 9 -0.79 11.72 6.06
N THR A 10 -0.14 11.56 4.90
CA THR A 10 -0.58 12.15 3.63
C THR A 10 -0.84 11.14 2.53
N SER A 11 -0.51 9.87 2.73
CA SER A 11 -0.55 8.83 1.70
C SER A 11 -1.29 7.58 2.14
N GLY A 12 -2.30 7.16 1.37
CA GLY A 12 -2.97 5.86 1.53
C GLY A 12 -2.00 4.69 1.37
N ASN A 13 -1.09 4.75 0.37
CA ASN A 13 -0.02 3.75 0.19
C ASN A 13 0.76 3.54 1.51
N ALA A 14 1.21 4.63 2.11
CA ALA A 14 1.98 4.57 3.33
C ALA A 14 1.18 4.06 4.54
N ARG A 15 -0.13 4.34 4.60
CA ARG A 15 -0.99 3.76 5.65
C ARG A 15 -1.04 2.24 5.55
N TYR A 16 -1.24 1.70 4.35
CA TYR A 16 -1.21 0.25 4.14
C TYR A 16 0.18 -0.34 4.42
N SER A 17 1.26 0.30 3.98
CA SER A 17 2.62 -0.18 4.26
C SER A 17 2.94 -0.17 5.76
N TYR A 18 2.52 0.87 6.49
CA TYR A 18 2.60 0.93 7.95
C TYR A 18 1.79 -0.19 8.61
N LEU A 19 0.54 -0.38 8.19
CA LEU A 19 -0.32 -1.45 8.70
C LEU A 19 0.25 -2.84 8.39
N GLY A 20 0.88 -3.02 7.24
CA GLY A 20 1.58 -4.27 6.90
C GLY A 20 2.69 -4.60 7.90
N ALA A 21 3.52 -3.61 8.24
CA ALA A 21 4.56 -3.77 9.26
C ALA A 21 3.98 -4.03 10.65
N TRP A 22 2.89 -3.33 10.99
CA TRP A 22 2.19 -3.51 12.27
C TRP A 22 1.59 -4.92 12.39
N LEU A 23 0.84 -5.36 11.39
CA LEU A 23 0.18 -6.66 11.38
C LEU A 23 1.17 -7.82 11.39
N TYR A 24 2.26 -7.69 10.64
CA TYR A 24 3.36 -8.66 10.72
C TYR A 24 3.94 -8.77 12.14
N ALA A 25 4.22 -7.63 12.76
CA ALA A 25 4.76 -7.60 14.12
C ALA A 25 3.75 -8.13 15.15
N HIS A 26 2.49 -7.73 15.03
CA HIS A 26 1.40 -8.20 15.90
C HIS A 26 1.27 -9.72 15.87
N GLU A 27 1.29 -10.31 14.68
CA GLU A 27 1.26 -11.78 14.54
C GLU A 27 2.53 -12.43 15.10
N LYS A 28 3.71 -11.89 14.73
CA LYS A 28 5.01 -12.40 15.18
C LYS A 28 5.12 -12.45 16.71
N PHE A 29 4.59 -11.44 17.37
CA PHE A 29 4.63 -11.31 18.83
C PHE A 29 3.32 -11.74 19.51
N LYS A 30 2.45 -12.47 18.80
CA LYS A 30 1.21 -13.06 19.34
C LYS A 30 0.31 -12.04 20.03
N GLY A 31 0.20 -10.85 19.46
CA GLY A 31 -0.64 -9.78 19.98
C GLY A 31 -0.01 -8.92 21.08
N ASP A 32 1.24 -9.10 21.43
CA ASP A 32 1.95 -8.25 22.39
C ASP A 32 2.14 -6.83 21.81
N ASP A 33 1.41 -5.85 22.37
CA ASP A 33 1.41 -4.46 21.91
C ASP A 33 2.78 -3.80 22.13
N ALA A 34 3.46 -4.07 23.24
CA ALA A 34 4.74 -3.46 23.55
C ALA A 34 5.84 -3.89 22.57
N GLN A 35 5.89 -5.19 22.26
CA GLN A 35 6.83 -5.73 21.28
C GLN A 35 6.49 -5.28 19.86
N THR A 36 5.20 -5.20 19.51
CA THR A 36 4.73 -4.68 18.22
C THR A 36 5.15 -3.23 18.02
N ARG A 37 4.92 -2.37 19.02
CA ARG A 37 5.36 -0.96 19.01
C ARG A 37 6.86 -0.83 18.89
N ALA A 38 7.60 -1.62 19.66
CA ALA A 38 9.06 -1.59 19.61
C ALA A 38 9.61 -1.96 18.23
N PHE A 39 9.03 -2.97 17.59
CA PHE A 39 9.40 -3.39 16.24
C PHE A 39 9.12 -2.30 15.21
N VAL A 40 7.87 -1.79 15.17
CA VAL A 40 7.47 -0.76 14.20
C VAL A 40 8.21 0.56 14.46
N GLY A 41 8.40 0.93 15.70
CA GLY A 41 9.20 2.12 16.08
C GLY A 41 10.65 2.01 15.59
N LYS A 42 11.27 0.83 15.71
CA LYS A 42 12.61 0.57 15.17
C LYS A 42 12.64 0.66 13.64
N LEU A 43 11.62 0.14 12.95
CA LEU A 43 11.49 0.28 11.49
C LEU A 43 11.41 1.76 11.09
N LEU A 44 10.52 2.52 11.73
CA LEU A 44 10.32 3.95 11.44
C LEU A 44 11.58 4.81 11.71
N LYS A 45 12.39 4.44 12.70
CA LYS A 45 13.70 5.10 12.97
C LYS A 45 14.71 4.92 11.84
N ASN A 46 14.58 3.87 11.05
CA ASN A 46 15.44 3.63 9.89
C ASN A 46 14.96 4.37 8.62
N VAL A 47 13.83 5.07 8.70
CA VAL A 47 13.32 5.83 7.55
C VAL A 47 14.09 7.14 7.43
N GLU A 48 14.81 7.27 6.33
CA GLU A 48 15.60 8.46 6.00
C GLU A 48 14.72 9.57 5.40
N SER A 49 13.67 9.17 4.67
CA SER A 49 12.80 10.10 3.95
C SER A 49 11.34 9.65 3.97
N PHE A 50 10.44 10.60 4.22
CA PHE A 50 8.98 10.44 4.18
C PHE A 50 8.37 11.29 3.04
N PRO A 51 8.54 10.94 1.76
CA PRO A 51 7.97 11.70 0.66
C PRO A 51 6.44 11.68 0.66
N THR A 52 5.83 12.67 0.04
CA THR A 52 4.39 12.72 -0.14
C THR A 52 3.95 11.72 -1.20
N GLY A 53 3.19 10.70 -0.81
CA GLY A 53 2.63 9.68 -1.70
C GLY A 53 3.63 8.65 -2.22
N GLY A 54 3.09 7.56 -2.78
CA GLY A 54 3.90 6.45 -3.30
C GLY A 54 4.82 6.89 -4.44
N ARG A 55 4.32 7.69 -5.39
CA ARG A 55 5.13 8.17 -6.51
C ARG A 55 6.28 9.07 -6.06
N GLY A 56 6.05 9.93 -5.06
CA GLY A 56 7.13 10.72 -4.45
C GLY A 56 8.22 9.86 -3.83
N ALA A 57 7.85 8.75 -3.22
CA ALA A 57 8.81 7.79 -2.67
C ALA A 57 9.59 7.04 -3.76
N THR A 58 8.93 6.69 -4.88
CA THR A 58 9.61 6.13 -6.06
C THR A 58 10.67 7.10 -6.61
N VAL A 59 10.32 8.37 -6.76
CA VAL A 59 11.27 9.41 -7.22
C VAL A 59 12.45 9.54 -6.26
N ALA A 60 12.17 9.65 -4.95
CA ALA A 60 13.22 9.76 -3.95
C ALA A 60 14.20 8.57 -3.98
N PHE A 61 13.67 7.36 -4.06
CA PHE A 61 14.47 6.14 -4.06
C PHE A 61 15.17 5.91 -5.41
N ALA A 62 14.40 5.81 -6.51
CA ALA A 62 14.90 5.32 -7.78
C ALA A 62 15.57 6.40 -8.63
N GLN A 63 15.14 7.67 -8.55
CA GLN A 63 15.75 8.75 -9.32
C GLN A 63 16.80 9.54 -8.52
N ASN A 64 16.55 9.75 -7.22
CA ASN A 64 17.44 10.55 -6.38
C ASN A 64 18.39 9.70 -5.52
N ASN A 65 18.39 8.36 -5.68
CA ASN A 65 19.25 7.42 -4.96
C ASN A 65 19.19 7.58 -3.42
N GLN A 66 18.00 7.88 -2.86
CA GLN A 66 17.83 7.98 -1.42
C GLN A 66 17.55 6.61 -0.80
N GLY A 67 18.21 6.31 0.31
CA GLY A 67 18.03 5.08 1.07
C GLY A 67 18.52 3.81 0.37
N ASP A 68 18.43 2.71 1.09
CA ASP A 68 18.86 1.38 0.64
C ASP A 68 17.67 0.51 0.19
N ALA A 69 16.47 0.80 0.68
CA ALA A 69 15.26 0.05 0.37
C ALA A 69 14.02 0.94 0.34
N LEU A 70 13.13 0.68 -0.61
CA LEU A 70 11.82 1.32 -0.74
C LEU A 70 10.73 0.36 -0.27
N LEU A 71 9.87 0.82 0.64
CA LEU A 71 8.63 0.13 1.02
C LEU A 71 7.45 0.79 0.32
N THR A 72 6.81 0.08 -0.59
CA THR A 72 5.69 0.59 -1.39
C THR A 72 4.76 -0.53 -1.85
N PHE A 73 3.74 -0.21 -2.64
CA PHE A 73 2.83 -1.19 -3.22
C PHE A 73 3.52 -2.08 -4.26
N GLU A 74 3.05 -3.33 -4.36
CA GLU A 74 3.54 -4.32 -5.33
C GLU A 74 3.51 -3.78 -6.78
N SER A 75 2.46 -3.04 -7.16
CA SER A 75 2.37 -2.43 -8.48
C SER A 75 3.49 -1.41 -8.75
N GLU A 76 3.84 -0.58 -7.77
CA GLU A 76 4.97 0.36 -7.90
C GLU A 76 6.31 -0.39 -7.98
N VAL A 77 6.50 -1.41 -7.16
CA VAL A 77 7.72 -2.25 -7.19
C VAL A 77 7.91 -2.88 -8.55
N ASN A 78 6.85 -3.48 -9.11
CA ASN A 78 6.90 -4.09 -10.43
C ASN A 78 7.13 -3.06 -11.54
N ASN A 79 6.52 -1.88 -11.45
CA ASN A 79 6.76 -0.79 -12.41
C ASN A 79 8.22 -0.31 -12.38
N ILE A 80 8.84 -0.23 -11.20
CA ILE A 80 10.25 0.12 -11.06
C ILE A 80 11.14 -0.99 -11.68
N ALA A 81 10.90 -2.24 -11.29
CA ALA A 81 11.74 -3.37 -11.71
C ALA A 81 11.66 -3.68 -13.20
N GLN A 82 10.50 -3.44 -13.82
CA GLN A 82 10.26 -3.71 -15.25
C GLN A 82 10.45 -2.47 -16.13
N GLY A 83 10.47 -1.28 -15.55
CA GLY A 83 10.61 -0.01 -16.28
C GLY A 83 12.01 0.15 -16.88
N ASP A 84 12.09 0.44 -18.19
CA ASP A 84 13.36 0.65 -18.87
C ASP A 84 14.20 1.76 -18.24
N GLU A 85 13.54 2.74 -17.63
CA GLU A 85 14.18 3.87 -16.91
C GLU A 85 15.07 3.39 -15.74
N PHE A 86 14.67 2.31 -15.06
CA PHE A 86 15.34 1.84 -13.84
C PHE A 86 16.08 0.51 -14.00
N LYS A 87 15.91 -0.15 -15.13
CA LYS A 87 16.44 -1.50 -15.39
C LYS A 87 17.98 -1.58 -15.23
N ALA A 88 18.68 -0.53 -15.61
CA ALA A 88 20.12 -0.45 -15.50
C ALA A 88 20.62 -0.33 -14.04
N GLN A 89 19.75 0.03 -13.09
CA GLN A 89 20.10 0.21 -11.68
C GLN A 89 20.10 -1.11 -10.89
N GLY A 90 19.54 -2.19 -11.46
CA GLY A 90 19.62 -3.54 -10.90
C GLY A 90 18.88 -3.69 -9.56
N PHE A 91 17.74 -3.03 -9.39
CA PHE A 91 16.93 -3.17 -8.16
C PHE A 91 16.44 -4.60 -7.98
N GLU A 92 16.59 -5.12 -6.76
CA GLU A 92 16.03 -6.41 -6.35
C GLU A 92 14.60 -6.23 -5.83
N VAL A 93 13.69 -7.08 -6.33
CA VAL A 93 12.31 -7.14 -5.85
C VAL A 93 12.20 -8.17 -4.73
N VAL A 94 11.85 -7.70 -3.53
CA VAL A 94 11.62 -8.58 -2.38
C VAL A 94 10.12 -8.65 -2.10
N VAL A 95 9.53 -9.83 -2.33
CA VAL A 95 8.13 -10.10 -1.99
C VAL A 95 8.09 -10.76 -0.61
N PRO A 96 7.49 -10.13 0.41
CA PRO A 96 7.43 -10.73 1.74
C PRO A 96 6.44 -11.91 1.76
N PRO A 97 6.63 -12.91 2.65
CA PRO A 97 5.74 -14.07 2.73
C PRO A 97 4.33 -13.73 3.20
N VAL A 98 4.17 -12.58 3.82
CA VAL A 98 2.90 -12.03 4.31
C VAL A 98 2.83 -10.56 3.94
N SER A 99 1.68 -10.12 3.46
CA SER A 99 1.44 -8.71 3.16
C SER A 99 0.03 -8.30 3.58
N VAL A 100 -0.26 -7.01 3.43
CA VAL A 100 -1.58 -6.46 3.71
C VAL A 100 -2.42 -6.40 2.44
N LEU A 101 -3.69 -6.77 2.56
CA LEU A 101 -4.65 -6.57 1.48
C LEU A 101 -4.97 -5.07 1.37
N ALA A 102 -4.62 -4.47 0.26
CA ALA A 102 -4.90 -3.07 -0.06
C ALA A 102 -5.98 -3.01 -1.16
N GLU A 103 -7.22 -2.93 -0.76
CA GLU A 103 -8.35 -2.72 -1.67
C GLU A 103 -8.57 -1.23 -1.92
N PHE A 104 -8.87 -0.89 -3.17
CA PHE A 104 -9.14 0.48 -3.58
C PHE A 104 -10.63 0.61 -3.90
N PRO A 105 -11.49 0.92 -2.91
CA PRO A 105 -12.90 1.09 -3.16
C PRO A 105 -13.14 2.30 -4.04
N VAL A 106 -14.09 2.16 -4.96
CA VAL A 106 -14.55 3.25 -5.82
C VAL A 106 -16.02 3.54 -5.52
N ALA A 107 -16.40 4.81 -5.55
CA ALA A 107 -17.76 5.24 -5.28
C ALA A 107 -18.17 6.43 -6.16
N VAL A 108 -19.45 6.53 -6.48
CA VAL A 108 -20.02 7.73 -7.06
C VAL A 108 -20.12 8.82 -5.98
N VAL A 109 -19.72 10.03 -6.30
CA VAL A 109 -19.98 11.21 -5.44
C VAL A 109 -21.39 11.69 -5.72
N ASP A 110 -22.36 11.15 -5.00
CA ASP A 110 -23.81 11.28 -5.27
C ASP A 110 -24.24 12.72 -5.54
N LYS A 111 -23.96 13.62 -4.60
CA LYS A 111 -24.35 15.03 -4.74
C LYS A 111 -23.86 15.65 -6.05
N VAL A 112 -22.60 15.41 -6.41
CA VAL A 112 -22.00 15.99 -7.63
C VAL A 112 -22.56 15.33 -8.87
N ALA A 113 -22.74 14.01 -8.86
CA ALA A 113 -23.30 13.27 -9.98
C ALA A 113 -24.75 13.67 -10.29
N ASP A 114 -25.55 13.92 -9.26
CA ASP A 114 -26.94 14.36 -9.39
C ASP A 114 -27.04 15.82 -9.87
N GLU A 115 -26.29 16.72 -9.25
CA GLU A 115 -26.22 18.15 -9.67
C GLU A 115 -25.80 18.31 -11.14
N LYS A 116 -24.91 17.43 -11.62
CA LYS A 116 -24.40 17.48 -13.01
C LYS A 116 -25.16 16.57 -13.97
N GLY A 117 -26.14 15.79 -13.51
CA GLY A 117 -26.86 14.82 -14.35
C GLY A 117 -25.99 13.69 -14.89
N THR A 118 -24.87 13.35 -14.25
CA THR A 118 -23.87 12.39 -14.75
C THR A 118 -23.96 11.02 -14.08
N ARG A 119 -24.93 10.77 -13.20
CA ARG A 119 -25.03 9.54 -12.41
C ARG A 119 -24.94 8.27 -13.26
N LYS A 120 -25.73 8.16 -14.33
CA LYS A 120 -25.74 6.96 -15.19
C LYS A 120 -24.35 6.67 -15.79
N VAL A 121 -23.65 7.71 -16.23
CA VAL A 121 -22.31 7.56 -16.82
C VAL A 121 -21.29 7.17 -15.75
N ALA A 122 -21.37 7.78 -14.57
CA ALA A 122 -20.48 7.46 -13.44
C ALA A 122 -20.64 6.00 -12.99
N GLU A 123 -21.88 5.55 -12.79
CA GLU A 123 -22.18 4.15 -12.42
C GLU A 123 -21.72 3.16 -13.50
N ALA A 124 -22.02 3.44 -14.77
CA ALA A 124 -21.58 2.61 -15.88
C ALA A 124 -20.05 2.52 -15.97
N TYR A 125 -19.34 3.64 -15.75
CA TYR A 125 -17.89 3.65 -15.72
C TYR A 125 -17.31 2.80 -14.57
N LEU A 126 -17.87 2.92 -13.36
CA LEU A 126 -17.40 2.12 -12.23
C LEU A 126 -17.67 0.62 -12.46
N GLN A 127 -18.85 0.26 -12.97
CA GLN A 127 -19.17 -1.13 -13.30
C GLN A 127 -18.26 -1.70 -14.40
N PHE A 128 -17.92 -0.89 -15.40
CA PHE A 128 -17.03 -1.30 -16.49
C PHE A 128 -15.65 -1.72 -15.99
N GLN A 129 -15.15 -1.13 -14.91
CA GLN A 129 -13.85 -1.51 -14.32
C GLN A 129 -13.82 -2.96 -13.82
N TYR A 130 -14.98 -3.54 -13.50
CA TYR A 130 -15.11 -4.94 -13.08
C TYR A 130 -15.40 -5.90 -14.25
N SER A 131 -15.46 -5.39 -15.49
CA SER A 131 -15.61 -6.27 -16.65
C SER A 131 -14.37 -7.15 -16.84
N PRO A 132 -14.51 -8.41 -17.34
CA PRO A 132 -13.37 -9.30 -17.56
C PRO A 132 -12.26 -8.69 -18.41
N ALA A 133 -12.63 -7.89 -19.42
CA ALA A 133 -11.66 -7.21 -20.29
C ALA A 133 -10.80 -6.22 -19.52
N ILE A 134 -11.41 -5.39 -18.64
CA ILE A 134 -10.66 -4.43 -17.83
C ILE A 134 -9.88 -5.13 -16.71
N GLN A 135 -10.45 -6.16 -16.08
CA GLN A 135 -9.73 -6.95 -15.09
C GLN A 135 -8.45 -7.57 -15.68
N LYS A 136 -8.52 -8.11 -16.90
CA LYS A 136 -7.34 -8.58 -17.64
C LYS A 136 -6.36 -7.43 -17.90
N LEU A 137 -6.83 -6.30 -18.41
CA LEU A 137 -6.00 -5.12 -18.67
C LEU A 137 -5.26 -4.64 -17.40
N LEU A 138 -5.93 -4.61 -16.26
CA LEU A 138 -5.32 -4.18 -14.99
C LEU A 138 -4.12 -5.06 -14.58
N THR A 139 -4.11 -6.33 -14.93
CA THR A 139 -2.93 -7.18 -14.68
C THR A 139 -1.71 -6.73 -15.49
N ASP A 140 -1.90 -6.14 -16.67
CA ASP A 140 -0.80 -5.61 -17.49
C ASP A 140 -0.20 -4.32 -16.90
N PHE A 141 -0.95 -3.65 -16.01
CA PHE A 141 -0.49 -2.53 -15.20
C PHE A 141 -0.03 -2.95 -13.78
N ASN A 142 0.30 -4.22 -13.60
CA ASN A 142 0.80 -4.78 -12.35
C ASN A 142 -0.17 -4.74 -11.16
N TYR A 143 -1.48 -4.74 -11.41
CA TYR A 143 -2.48 -4.86 -10.36
C TYR A 143 -2.98 -6.29 -10.22
N ARG A 144 -3.15 -6.76 -8.98
CA ARG A 144 -3.90 -7.97 -8.68
C ARG A 144 -5.40 -7.66 -8.84
N VAL A 145 -6.14 -8.61 -9.36
CA VAL A 145 -7.56 -8.45 -9.72
C VAL A 145 -8.43 -9.54 -9.11
N HIS A 146 -9.76 -9.40 -9.25
CA HIS A 146 -10.74 -10.35 -8.70
C HIS A 146 -11.26 -11.36 -9.75
N ASP A 147 -11.16 -11.06 -11.03
CA ASP A 147 -11.61 -11.98 -12.09
C ASP A 147 -10.76 -13.25 -12.09
N ALA A 148 -11.42 -14.43 -11.95
CA ALA A 148 -10.73 -15.70 -11.78
C ALA A 148 -9.86 -16.09 -12.99
N GLU A 149 -10.32 -15.80 -14.22
CA GLU A 149 -9.56 -16.10 -15.42
C GLU A 149 -8.37 -15.17 -15.58
N ALA A 150 -8.53 -13.88 -15.26
CA ALA A 150 -7.42 -12.93 -15.26
C ALA A 150 -6.38 -13.28 -14.19
N VAL A 151 -6.81 -13.68 -13.00
CA VAL A 151 -5.91 -14.16 -11.92
C VAL A 151 -5.11 -15.37 -12.38
N LYS A 152 -5.78 -16.38 -12.97
CA LYS A 152 -5.11 -17.57 -13.51
C LYS A 152 -4.12 -17.25 -14.62
N ALA A 153 -4.51 -16.40 -15.54
CA ALA A 153 -3.66 -16.00 -16.67
C ALA A 153 -2.42 -15.20 -16.24
N SER A 154 -2.50 -14.48 -15.13
CA SER A 154 -1.40 -13.64 -14.61
C SER A 154 -0.60 -14.28 -13.45
N ALA A 155 -0.89 -15.54 -13.09
CA ALA A 155 -0.30 -16.21 -11.92
C ALA A 155 1.25 -16.25 -11.94
N SER A 156 1.88 -16.30 -13.10
CA SER A 156 3.34 -16.27 -13.22
C SER A 156 3.96 -14.92 -12.82
N ARG A 157 3.18 -13.83 -12.91
CA ARG A 157 3.63 -12.48 -12.54
C ARG A 157 3.37 -12.15 -11.08
N PHE A 158 2.40 -12.79 -10.46
CA PHE A 158 1.97 -12.53 -9.10
C PHE A 158 2.14 -13.78 -8.24
N PRO A 159 3.26 -13.93 -7.53
CA PRO A 159 3.49 -15.08 -6.67
C PRO A 159 2.41 -15.18 -5.61
N ALA A 160 2.12 -16.41 -5.18
CA ALA A 160 1.19 -16.63 -4.07
C ALA A 160 1.74 -15.97 -2.79
N ILE A 161 0.92 -15.17 -2.15
CA ILE A 161 1.26 -14.44 -0.94
C ILE A 161 0.09 -14.49 0.03
N ARG A 162 0.36 -14.66 1.31
CA ARG A 162 -0.68 -14.58 2.33
C ARG A 162 -1.01 -13.11 2.60
N LEU A 163 -2.27 -12.75 2.40
CA LEU A 163 -2.76 -11.40 2.62
C LEU A 163 -3.55 -11.33 3.92
N ILE A 164 -3.32 -10.29 4.71
CA ILE A 164 -4.07 -9.96 5.92
C ILE A 164 -4.94 -8.74 5.62
N ASN A 165 -6.24 -8.85 5.85
CA ASN A 165 -7.12 -7.69 5.83
C ASN A 165 -6.96 -6.93 7.16
N PRO A 166 -6.59 -5.65 7.18
CA PRO A 166 -6.42 -4.89 8.41
C PRO A 166 -7.66 -4.87 9.29
N GLN A 167 -8.86 -4.90 8.70
CA GLN A 167 -10.12 -4.85 9.44
C GLN A 167 -10.40 -6.12 10.23
N ASP A 168 -9.92 -7.26 9.78
CA ASP A 168 -10.11 -8.55 10.50
C ASP A 168 -9.34 -8.60 11.82
N VAL A 169 -8.28 -7.80 11.94
CA VAL A 169 -7.39 -7.79 13.12
C VAL A 169 -7.57 -6.54 13.97
N LEU A 170 -7.73 -5.38 13.34
CA LEU A 170 -7.69 -4.07 14.01
C LEU A 170 -9.07 -3.39 14.10
N GLY A 171 -10.12 -4.01 13.55
CA GLY A 171 -11.48 -3.48 13.51
C GLY A 171 -11.73 -2.53 12.34
N SER A 172 -12.78 -1.71 12.43
CA SER A 172 -13.18 -0.83 11.33
C SER A 172 -12.11 0.19 10.95
N TRP A 173 -12.18 0.72 9.71
CA TRP A 173 -11.30 1.80 9.27
C TRP A 173 -11.39 3.05 10.16
N ASP A 174 -12.56 3.32 10.77
CA ASP A 174 -12.71 4.40 11.73
C ASP A 174 -11.88 4.14 12.99
N GLN A 175 -11.91 2.91 13.51
CA GLN A 175 -11.09 2.51 14.65
C GLN A 175 -9.61 2.56 14.32
N ILE A 176 -9.21 2.02 13.17
CA ILE A 176 -7.82 2.04 12.68
C ILE A 176 -7.33 3.49 12.55
N THR A 177 -8.13 4.36 11.93
CA THR A 177 -7.79 5.77 11.74
C THR A 177 -7.65 6.49 13.07
N LYS A 178 -8.58 6.28 13.99
CA LYS A 178 -8.57 6.90 15.32
C LYS A 178 -7.38 6.43 16.16
N THR A 179 -7.08 5.14 16.12
CA THR A 179 -6.00 4.55 16.93
C THR A 179 -4.62 4.88 16.39
N HIS A 180 -4.43 4.73 15.09
CA HIS A 180 -3.08 4.80 14.49
C HIS A 180 -2.77 6.15 13.86
N PHE A 181 -3.71 6.80 13.17
CA PHE A 181 -3.42 7.93 12.27
C PHE A 181 -3.96 9.28 12.74
N ALA A 182 -4.84 9.33 13.73
CA ALA A 182 -5.30 10.58 14.33
C ALA A 182 -4.15 11.33 15.02
N ALA A 183 -4.39 12.59 15.34
CA ALA A 183 -3.44 13.38 16.14
C ALA A 183 -3.17 12.68 17.49
N ASN A 184 -1.92 12.57 17.86
CA ASN A 184 -1.43 11.82 19.03
C ASN A 184 -1.73 10.31 19.00
N GLY A 185 -2.11 9.75 17.85
CA GLY A 185 -2.27 8.31 17.67
C GLY A 185 -0.94 7.55 17.74
N VAL A 186 -1.02 6.23 17.59
CA VAL A 186 0.15 5.34 17.71
C VAL A 186 1.30 5.76 16.81
N LEU A 187 1.00 6.15 15.56
CA LEU A 187 2.03 6.60 14.61
C LEU A 187 2.79 7.82 15.14
N ASP A 188 2.07 8.82 15.66
CA ASP A 188 2.72 10.03 16.21
C ASP A 188 3.58 9.72 17.43
N GLN A 189 3.11 8.84 18.30
CA GLN A 189 3.87 8.38 19.47
C GLN A 189 5.17 7.69 19.05
N LEU A 190 5.12 6.83 18.02
CA LEU A 190 6.30 6.12 17.52
C LEU A 190 7.29 7.06 16.81
N LEU A 191 6.79 8.05 16.07
CA LEU A 191 7.63 9.06 15.42
C LEU A 191 8.21 10.07 16.44
N GLY A 192 7.46 10.43 17.48
CA GLY A 192 7.89 11.34 18.55
C GLY A 192 8.89 10.73 19.54
N ALA A 193 8.82 9.42 19.77
CA ALA A 193 9.73 8.71 20.66
C ALA A 193 11.18 8.60 20.15
N GLY A 194 11.46 9.14 18.96
CA GLY A 194 12.77 9.09 18.30
C GLY A 194 13.47 10.44 18.10
N ARG A 195 12.89 11.53 18.61
CA ARG A 195 13.47 12.88 18.56
C ARG A 195 13.97 13.30 19.91
#